data_1233db735ed7120670d644ec77c1bee3
#
_entry.id   1233db735ed7120670d644ec77c1bee3
#
_cell.length_a   1.000
_cell.length_b   1.000
_cell.length_c   1.000
_cell.angle_alpha   90.00
_cell.angle_beta   90.00
_cell.angle_gamma   90.00
#
_symmetry.space_group_name_H-M   'P 1'
#
loop_
_entity.id
_entity.type
_entity.pdbx_description
1 polymer ?
#
loop_
_entity_poly.entity_id
_entity_poly.type
_entity_poly.pdbx_seq_one_letter_code
_entity_poly.pdbx_strand_id
1 'polypeptide(L)'
;MQKINLEIPVNSLSFGNCSVNILKELYKKNLDPTLFLIGEKADLSSFEGTLTPEFLDWFKNCFSNSQRRHSRDTPTLKLWHLNGSLNSLSKDQFLFTFYELDKPTQTELNIINNQKKVIVSSSYSKEIFNQNGCTNVEHCPLGFDSSSFFKKEVRNNEDKIIFGLAGKLEKRKQHHKVLSAWAKKYGNNPKYMLNCAIRNPFLTPEQEANAINGVLGGRAYFNINFLNFMPTNHLYNDFLNSNDIIIGMSAGEGWGLPEFQSLCLGKHAVLLNAHSYKEWANKDNSVLVNPIGKIPCYDGVFFNEGSDFNQGDYFDWDNDEFISACEVAEERFRKNKNNEAGEQLSKIFTWSKTTDKLLEILTN
;
A
#
# COMPACT_ATOMS: atom_id res chain seq x y z
N MET A 1 1.00 -18.94 26.83
CA MET A 1 1.05 -18.32 25.49
C MET A 1 -0.32 -17.73 25.17
N GLN A 2 -0.36 -16.49 24.71
CA GLN A 2 -1.60 -15.85 24.32
C GLN A 2 -2.18 -16.56 23.10
N LYS A 3 -3.42 -17.05 23.21
CA LYS A 3 -4.14 -17.61 22.06
C LYS A 3 -4.74 -16.45 21.26
N ILE A 4 -4.65 -16.51 19.94
CA ILE A 4 -5.18 -15.51 19.02
C ILE A 4 -5.80 -16.20 17.82
N ASN A 5 -6.96 -15.74 17.38
CA ASN A 5 -7.51 -16.07 16.08
C ASN A 5 -7.07 -15.00 15.08
N LEU A 6 -6.67 -15.41 13.89
CA LEU A 6 -6.40 -14.54 12.76
C LEU A 6 -7.42 -14.80 11.66
N GLU A 7 -8.12 -13.78 11.23
CA GLU A 7 -9.02 -13.81 10.07
C GLU A 7 -8.48 -12.86 9.01
N ILE A 8 -7.74 -13.40 8.04
CA ILE A 8 -6.90 -12.63 7.13
C ILE A 8 -6.91 -13.18 5.70
N PRO A 9 -6.79 -12.33 4.66
CA PRO A 9 -6.55 -12.80 3.30
C PRO A 9 -5.09 -13.23 3.14
N VAL A 10 -4.86 -14.25 2.34
CA VAL A 10 -3.51 -14.65 1.92
C VAL A 10 -3.48 -14.71 0.40
N ASN A 11 -3.00 -13.64 -0.22
CA ASN A 11 -2.94 -13.46 -1.67
C ASN A 11 -1.84 -12.46 -2.06
N SER A 12 -1.64 -12.24 -3.34
CA SER A 12 -0.62 -11.33 -3.88
C SER A 12 -0.96 -9.83 -3.79
N LEU A 13 -2.15 -9.46 -3.29
CA LEU A 13 -2.56 -8.06 -3.16
C LEU A 13 -2.06 -7.46 -1.84
N SER A 14 -2.25 -6.14 -1.65
CA SER A 14 -1.72 -5.38 -0.50
C SER A 14 -2.10 -5.95 0.86
N PHE A 15 -3.37 -6.31 1.07
CA PHE A 15 -3.83 -6.94 2.31
C PHE A 15 -3.16 -8.30 2.54
N GLY A 16 -3.05 -9.12 1.49
CA GLY A 16 -2.37 -10.40 1.56
C GLY A 16 -0.88 -10.29 1.86
N ASN A 17 -0.20 -9.31 1.27
CA ASN A 17 1.20 -9.00 1.60
C ASN A 17 1.37 -8.61 3.07
N CYS A 18 0.48 -7.78 3.62
CA CYS A 18 0.49 -7.44 5.03
C CYS A 18 0.25 -8.69 5.91
N SER A 19 -0.73 -9.52 5.55
CA SER A 19 -1.03 -10.78 6.24
C SER A 19 0.17 -11.71 6.33
N VAL A 20 0.85 -11.95 5.21
CA VAL A 20 2.01 -12.84 5.19
C VAL A 20 3.16 -12.30 6.04
N ASN A 21 3.38 -10.98 6.03
CA ASN A 21 4.41 -10.40 6.87
C ASN A 21 4.08 -10.48 8.37
N ILE A 22 2.82 -10.31 8.77
CA ILE A 22 2.38 -10.56 10.15
C ILE A 22 2.61 -12.03 10.51
N LEU A 23 2.23 -12.98 9.63
CA LEU A 23 2.46 -14.41 9.85
C LEU A 23 3.95 -14.75 9.99
N LYS A 24 4.82 -14.17 9.18
CA LYS A 24 6.29 -14.34 9.28
C LYS A 24 6.81 -13.91 10.66
N GLU A 25 6.32 -12.81 11.20
CA GLU A 25 6.73 -12.33 12.51
C GLU A 25 6.15 -13.18 13.66
N LEU A 26 4.90 -13.65 13.55
CA LEU A 26 4.33 -14.59 14.52
C LEU A 26 5.10 -15.92 14.55
N TYR A 27 5.48 -16.45 13.38
CA TYR A 27 6.34 -17.63 13.28
C TYR A 27 7.68 -17.43 14.00
N LYS A 28 8.38 -16.31 13.75
CA LYS A 28 9.64 -15.97 14.43
C LYS A 28 9.50 -15.86 15.95
N LYS A 29 8.30 -15.47 16.43
CA LYS A 29 7.97 -15.36 17.85
C LYS A 29 7.49 -16.70 18.47
N ASN A 30 7.48 -17.79 17.71
CA ASN A 30 6.96 -19.10 18.12
C ASN A 30 5.51 -19.02 18.63
N LEU A 31 4.67 -18.23 17.97
CA LEU A 31 3.24 -18.11 18.24
C LEU A 31 2.44 -18.92 17.22
N ASP A 32 1.50 -19.75 17.70
CA ASP A 32 0.66 -20.60 16.87
C ASP A 32 -0.78 -20.09 16.89
N PRO A 33 -1.14 -19.14 16.01
CA PRO A 33 -2.51 -18.63 15.94
C PRO A 33 -3.46 -19.70 15.36
N THR A 34 -4.75 -19.51 15.61
CA THR A 34 -5.80 -20.20 14.87
C THR A 34 -6.11 -19.37 13.62
N LEU A 35 -5.82 -19.89 12.43
CA LEU A 35 -5.88 -19.15 11.19
C LEU A 35 -7.16 -19.44 10.41
N PHE A 36 -7.91 -18.40 10.09
CA PHE A 36 -9.07 -18.38 9.20
C PHE A 36 -8.76 -17.53 7.97
N LEU A 37 -8.95 -18.11 6.80
CA LEU A 37 -8.70 -17.39 5.55
C LEU A 37 -9.92 -16.57 5.13
N ILE A 38 -9.68 -15.33 4.73
CA ILE A 38 -10.63 -14.54 3.96
C ILE A 38 -10.37 -14.83 2.48
N GLY A 39 -11.35 -15.45 1.82
CA GLY A 39 -11.24 -15.96 0.45
C GLY A 39 -11.24 -17.49 0.41
N GLU A 40 -11.30 -18.05 -0.81
CA GLU A 40 -11.47 -19.48 -1.02
C GLU A 40 -10.19 -20.30 -0.76
N LYS A 41 -9.03 -19.70 -1.00
CA LYS A 41 -7.72 -20.36 -0.87
C LYS A 41 -6.61 -19.37 -0.50
N ALA A 42 -5.55 -19.92 0.09
CA ALA A 42 -4.30 -19.19 0.27
C ALA A 42 -3.49 -19.19 -1.03
N ASP A 43 -2.97 -18.02 -1.40
CA ASP A 43 -2.02 -17.84 -2.49
C ASP A 43 -0.76 -17.18 -1.95
N LEU A 44 0.32 -17.93 -1.86
CA LEU A 44 1.65 -17.50 -1.39
C LEU A 44 2.62 -17.28 -2.57
N SER A 45 2.16 -17.32 -3.81
CA SER A 45 3.02 -17.23 -5.01
C SER A 45 3.87 -15.97 -5.05
N SER A 46 3.37 -14.84 -4.53
CA SER A 46 4.14 -13.60 -4.48
C SER A 46 5.37 -13.67 -3.58
N PHE A 47 5.42 -14.64 -2.65
CA PHE A 47 6.53 -14.87 -1.73
C PHE A 47 7.40 -16.08 -2.14
N GLU A 48 7.25 -16.57 -3.36
CA GLU A 48 8.07 -17.70 -3.86
C GLU A 48 9.56 -17.42 -3.67
N GLY A 49 10.29 -18.42 -3.16
CA GLY A 49 11.72 -18.32 -2.85
C GLY A 49 12.07 -17.57 -1.55
N THR A 50 11.10 -16.98 -0.84
CA THR A 50 11.36 -16.27 0.44
C THR A 50 10.82 -16.98 1.68
N LEU A 51 9.93 -17.96 1.50
CA LEU A 51 9.35 -18.76 2.57
C LEU A 51 10.05 -20.13 2.68
N THR A 52 10.39 -20.52 3.91
CA THR A 52 11.04 -21.83 4.15
C THR A 52 9.99 -22.96 4.24
N PRO A 53 10.40 -24.24 4.01
CA PRO A 53 9.51 -25.37 4.21
C PRO A 53 8.92 -25.44 5.63
N GLU A 54 9.72 -25.12 6.65
CA GLU A 54 9.29 -25.12 8.06
C GLU A 54 8.20 -24.08 8.31
N PHE A 55 8.32 -22.87 7.71
CA PHE A 55 7.26 -21.87 7.76
C PHE A 55 5.98 -22.37 7.09
N LEU A 56 6.08 -23.02 5.93
CA LEU A 56 4.93 -23.56 5.22
C LEU A 56 4.21 -24.65 6.01
N ASP A 57 4.95 -25.51 6.71
CA ASP A 57 4.37 -26.55 7.57
C ASP A 57 3.74 -25.94 8.82
N TRP A 58 4.36 -24.94 9.43
CA TRP A 58 3.77 -24.17 10.52
C TRP A 58 2.47 -23.46 10.07
N PHE A 59 2.46 -22.84 8.89
CA PHE A 59 1.29 -22.19 8.30
C PHE A 59 0.11 -23.17 8.13
N LYS A 60 0.36 -24.36 7.58
CA LYS A 60 -0.64 -25.42 7.46
C LYS A 60 -1.18 -25.86 8.83
N ASN A 61 -0.32 -25.96 9.84
CA ASN A 61 -0.72 -26.29 11.20
C ASN A 61 -1.61 -25.19 11.80
N CYS A 62 -1.27 -23.91 11.62
CA CYS A 62 -2.11 -22.79 12.06
C CYS A 62 -3.50 -22.83 11.41
N PHE A 63 -3.58 -23.14 10.13
CA PHE A 63 -4.85 -23.32 9.41
C PHE A 63 -5.63 -24.55 9.95
N SER A 64 -4.97 -25.68 10.18
CA SER A 64 -5.61 -26.88 10.75
C SER A 64 -6.15 -26.62 12.17
N ASN A 65 -5.58 -25.68 12.92
CA ASN A 65 -6.08 -25.30 14.25
C ASN A 65 -7.47 -24.67 14.19
N SER A 66 -7.91 -24.09 13.05
CA SER A 66 -9.24 -23.51 12.89
C SER A 66 -10.37 -24.52 13.18
N GLN A 67 -10.15 -25.79 12.85
CA GLN A 67 -11.10 -26.87 13.11
C GLN A 67 -10.98 -27.49 14.51
N ARG A 68 -9.81 -27.38 15.15
CA ARG A 68 -9.49 -28.10 16.39
C ARG A 68 -9.49 -27.24 17.63
N ARG A 69 -9.15 -25.94 17.51
CA ARG A 69 -8.84 -25.05 18.66
C ARG A 69 -9.64 -23.77 18.65
N HIS A 70 -10.58 -23.58 17.72
CA HIS A 70 -11.39 -22.37 17.68
C HIS A 70 -12.21 -22.23 18.98
N SER A 71 -12.15 -21.02 19.55
CA SER A 71 -12.99 -20.62 20.68
C SER A 71 -13.43 -19.19 20.44
N ARG A 72 -14.70 -18.91 20.70
CA ARG A 72 -15.25 -17.55 20.65
C ARG A 72 -14.73 -16.65 21.78
N ASP A 73 -14.11 -17.21 22.80
CA ASP A 73 -13.47 -16.46 23.89
C ASP A 73 -12.02 -16.05 23.56
N THR A 74 -11.46 -16.59 22.48
CA THR A 74 -10.15 -16.17 21.96
C THR A 74 -10.32 -14.94 21.08
N PRO A 75 -9.62 -13.81 21.32
CA PRO A 75 -9.74 -12.61 20.51
C PRO A 75 -9.35 -12.86 19.05
N THR A 76 -10.04 -12.22 18.13
CA THR A 76 -9.75 -12.30 16.70
C THR A 76 -9.14 -11.00 16.21
N LEU A 77 -7.96 -11.07 15.59
CA LEU A 77 -7.45 -10.02 14.70
C LEU A 77 -7.95 -10.31 13.29
N LYS A 78 -8.81 -9.42 12.78
CA LYS A 78 -9.29 -9.46 11.40
C LYS A 78 -8.57 -8.39 10.59
N LEU A 79 -7.91 -8.77 9.51
CA LEU A 79 -7.32 -7.84 8.55
C LEU A 79 -8.20 -7.79 7.30
N TRP A 80 -9.05 -6.78 7.20
CA TRP A 80 -10.00 -6.64 6.10
C TRP A 80 -10.52 -5.21 5.96
N HIS A 81 -11.32 -4.98 4.92
CA HIS A 81 -12.09 -3.76 4.73
C HIS A 81 -13.18 -3.61 5.79
N LEU A 82 -13.70 -2.38 5.99
CA LEU A 82 -14.87 -2.15 6.85
C LEU A 82 -16.07 -2.95 6.37
N ASN A 83 -16.31 -2.98 5.04
CA ASN A 83 -17.34 -3.82 4.45
C ASN A 83 -17.10 -5.30 4.75
N GLY A 84 -18.11 -5.98 5.27
CA GLY A 84 -18.06 -7.38 5.69
C GLY A 84 -17.42 -7.63 7.06
N SER A 85 -17.06 -6.59 7.82
CA SER A 85 -16.37 -6.75 9.11
C SER A 85 -17.29 -6.83 10.34
N LEU A 86 -18.62 -6.86 10.16
CA LEU A 86 -19.56 -7.19 11.25
C LEU A 86 -19.60 -8.70 11.54
N ASN A 87 -19.23 -9.56 10.61
CA ASN A 87 -19.09 -10.98 10.87
C ASN A 87 -17.87 -11.22 11.75
N SER A 88 -18.08 -11.80 12.95
CA SER A 88 -17.01 -12.06 13.90
C SER A 88 -16.95 -13.52 14.30
N LEU A 89 -15.72 -14.05 14.35
CA LEU A 89 -15.42 -15.39 14.85
C LEU A 89 -15.35 -15.44 16.39
N SER A 90 -15.25 -14.29 17.05
CA SER A 90 -15.04 -14.16 18.49
C SER A 90 -15.97 -13.14 19.12
N LYS A 91 -16.05 -13.12 20.46
CA LYS A 91 -16.71 -12.08 21.22
C LYS A 91 -15.99 -10.73 21.05
N ASP A 92 -14.66 -10.76 21.07
CA ASP A 92 -13.80 -9.59 20.88
C ASP A 92 -13.13 -9.67 19.50
N GLN A 93 -13.55 -8.82 18.57
CA GLN A 93 -12.92 -8.66 17.27
C GLN A 93 -12.16 -7.35 17.23
N PHE A 94 -10.91 -7.43 16.80
CA PHE A 94 -10.01 -6.32 16.51
C PHE A 94 -9.87 -6.24 14.99
N LEU A 95 -10.31 -5.14 14.39
CA LEU A 95 -10.28 -4.95 12.95
C LEU A 95 -9.06 -4.11 12.57
N PHE A 96 -8.12 -4.71 11.83
CA PHE A 96 -7.05 -3.97 11.17
C PHE A 96 -7.48 -3.65 9.74
N THR A 97 -7.54 -2.37 9.39
CA THR A 97 -8.04 -1.92 8.08
C THR A 97 -7.24 -0.74 7.52
N PHE A 98 -7.36 -0.52 6.22
CA PHE A 98 -6.76 0.62 5.51
C PHE A 98 -7.87 1.53 5.01
N TYR A 99 -7.92 2.76 5.53
CA TYR A 99 -8.92 3.74 5.16
C TYR A 99 -8.26 4.88 4.39
N GLU A 100 -8.86 5.29 3.29
CA GLU A 100 -8.24 6.12 2.26
C GLU A 100 -8.94 7.47 2.07
N LEU A 101 -10.15 7.65 2.65
CA LEU A 101 -11.04 8.79 2.45
C LEU A 101 -11.21 9.63 3.72
N ASP A 102 -12.13 10.59 3.69
CA ASP A 102 -12.29 11.56 4.78
C ASP A 102 -13.72 11.74 5.30
N LYS A 103 -14.71 11.06 4.69
CA LYS A 103 -16.13 11.14 5.11
C LYS A 103 -16.69 9.75 5.37
N PRO A 104 -16.36 9.14 6.52
CA PRO A 104 -16.93 7.84 6.85
C PRO A 104 -18.44 7.93 6.95
N THR A 105 -19.13 6.95 6.34
CA THR A 105 -20.59 6.88 6.37
C THR A 105 -21.10 6.42 7.74
N GLN A 106 -22.39 6.61 8.00
CA GLN A 106 -22.99 6.08 9.24
C GLN A 106 -22.88 4.55 9.33
N THR A 107 -22.95 3.85 8.19
CA THR A 107 -22.72 2.39 8.12
C THR A 107 -21.31 2.03 8.55
N GLU A 108 -20.30 2.73 8.02
CA GLU A 108 -18.89 2.54 8.39
C GLU A 108 -18.65 2.86 9.88
N LEU A 109 -19.20 3.96 10.40
CA LEU A 109 -19.11 4.33 11.82
C LEU A 109 -19.76 3.28 12.72
N ASN A 110 -20.91 2.73 12.33
CA ASN A 110 -21.57 1.65 13.06
C ASN A 110 -20.70 0.38 13.10
N ILE A 111 -20.04 0.04 12.00
CA ILE A 111 -19.11 -1.09 11.94
C ILE A 111 -17.93 -0.86 12.89
N ILE A 112 -17.33 0.33 12.84
CA ILE A 112 -16.20 0.70 13.70
C ILE A 112 -16.59 0.59 15.19
N ASN A 113 -17.72 1.16 15.58
CA ASN A 113 -18.19 1.17 16.97
C ASN A 113 -18.57 -0.21 17.50
N ASN A 114 -18.85 -1.18 16.62
CA ASN A 114 -19.11 -2.58 16.99
C ASN A 114 -17.84 -3.45 17.10
N GLN A 115 -16.66 -2.92 16.80
CA GLN A 115 -15.40 -3.61 17.03
C GLN A 115 -14.90 -3.39 18.46
N LYS A 116 -14.15 -4.34 19.01
CA LYS A 116 -13.43 -4.11 20.27
C LYS A 116 -12.46 -2.94 20.12
N LYS A 117 -11.67 -2.98 19.05
CA LYS A 117 -10.81 -1.91 18.55
C LYS A 117 -10.77 -1.94 17.03
N VAL A 118 -10.67 -0.78 16.40
CA VAL A 118 -10.27 -0.65 15.00
C VAL A 118 -8.85 -0.15 14.96
N ILE A 119 -8.01 -0.80 14.15
CA ILE A 119 -6.60 -0.48 13.98
C ILE A 119 -6.42 0.05 12.57
N VAL A 120 -5.76 1.18 12.43
CA VAL A 120 -5.45 1.79 11.13
C VAL A 120 -3.95 2.04 10.98
N SER A 121 -3.47 2.00 9.74
CA SER A 121 -2.05 2.10 9.44
C SER A 121 -1.50 3.51 9.52
N SER A 122 -2.34 4.55 9.47
CA SER A 122 -1.89 5.95 9.48
C SER A 122 -2.58 6.78 10.56
N SER A 123 -1.87 7.77 11.07
CA SER A 123 -2.41 8.78 11.97
C SER A 123 -3.53 9.59 11.31
N TYR A 124 -3.44 9.83 10.00
CA TYR A 124 -4.50 10.47 9.21
C TYR A 124 -5.84 9.73 9.33
N SER A 125 -5.85 8.41 9.08
CA SER A 125 -7.09 7.62 9.17
C SER A 125 -7.64 7.59 10.60
N LYS A 126 -6.75 7.51 11.62
CA LYS A 126 -7.16 7.59 13.03
C LYS A 126 -7.83 8.92 13.35
N GLU A 127 -7.25 10.03 12.87
CA GLU A 127 -7.80 11.36 13.07
C GLU A 127 -9.18 11.51 12.42
N ILE A 128 -9.38 11.03 11.19
CA ILE A 128 -10.67 11.05 10.50
C ILE A 128 -11.73 10.33 11.34
N PHE A 129 -11.46 9.14 11.85
CA PHE A 129 -12.43 8.41 12.65
C PHE A 129 -12.69 9.09 14.01
N ASN A 130 -11.68 9.61 14.67
CA ASN A 130 -11.82 10.33 15.93
C ASN A 130 -12.67 11.60 15.77
N GLN A 131 -12.48 12.37 14.67
CA GLN A 131 -13.28 13.56 14.34
C GLN A 131 -14.76 13.21 14.09
N ASN A 132 -15.05 11.96 13.71
CA ASN A 132 -16.39 11.43 13.52
C ASN A 132 -16.93 10.66 14.75
N GLY A 133 -16.31 10.86 15.94
CA GLY A 133 -16.81 10.37 17.23
C GLY A 133 -16.40 8.94 17.58
N CYS A 134 -15.54 8.28 16.81
CA CYS A 134 -15.02 6.96 17.16
C CYS A 134 -13.92 7.07 18.22
N THR A 135 -14.06 6.33 19.33
CA THR A 135 -13.10 6.37 20.47
C THR A 135 -12.27 5.08 20.60
N ASN A 136 -12.59 4.06 19.82
CA ASN A 136 -11.97 2.74 19.86
C ASN A 136 -10.96 2.51 18.73
N VAL A 137 -10.36 3.59 18.19
CA VAL A 137 -9.43 3.54 17.05
C VAL A 137 -8.00 3.63 17.53
N GLU A 138 -7.18 2.66 17.10
CA GLU A 138 -5.75 2.59 17.38
C GLU A 138 -4.93 2.77 16.11
N HIS A 139 -3.72 3.29 16.27
CA HIS A 139 -2.77 3.48 15.19
C HIS A 139 -1.67 2.42 15.27
N CYS A 140 -1.41 1.75 14.14
CA CYS A 140 -0.35 0.76 14.00
C CYS A 140 0.26 0.86 12.60
N PRO A 141 1.43 1.50 12.46
CA PRO A 141 2.13 1.63 11.18
C PRO A 141 2.50 0.28 10.57
N LEU A 142 2.57 0.21 9.24
CA LEU A 142 3.08 -0.96 8.53
C LEU A 142 4.61 -1.00 8.56
N GLY A 143 5.17 -2.19 8.31
CA GLY A 143 6.60 -2.43 8.27
C GLY A 143 7.16 -2.60 6.86
N PHE A 144 8.48 -2.48 6.74
CA PHE A 144 9.23 -2.85 5.55
C PHE A 144 9.60 -4.33 5.59
N ASP A 145 9.42 -5.04 4.48
CA ASP A 145 9.79 -6.45 4.33
C ASP A 145 11.16 -6.59 3.67
N SER A 146 12.21 -6.58 4.47
CA SER A 146 13.60 -6.72 3.98
C SER A 146 13.92 -8.11 3.42
N SER A 147 13.07 -9.10 3.60
CA SER A 147 13.27 -10.43 3.00
C SER A 147 12.78 -10.51 1.55
N SER A 148 11.81 -9.68 1.19
CA SER A 148 11.28 -9.59 -0.18
C SER A 148 11.86 -8.40 -0.96
N PHE A 149 12.20 -7.32 -0.26
CA PHE A 149 12.69 -6.06 -0.85
C PHE A 149 14.07 -5.72 -0.31
N PHE A 150 15.04 -5.66 -1.20
CA PHE A 150 16.43 -5.36 -0.89
C PHE A 150 17.10 -4.66 -2.07
N LYS A 151 18.13 -3.88 -1.78
CA LYS A 151 18.89 -3.19 -2.82
C LYS A 151 19.54 -4.18 -3.78
N LYS A 152 19.44 -3.88 -5.06
CA LYS A 152 20.16 -4.55 -6.14
C LYS A 152 20.91 -3.50 -6.94
N GLU A 153 22.14 -3.81 -7.34
CA GLU A 153 22.81 -3.07 -8.37
C GLU A 153 22.15 -3.41 -9.71
N VAL A 154 21.34 -2.49 -10.20
CA VAL A 154 20.79 -2.55 -11.54
C VAL A 154 21.69 -1.66 -12.40
N ARG A 155 22.31 -2.23 -13.44
CA ARG A 155 23.02 -1.45 -14.45
C ARG A 155 22.01 -0.64 -15.24
N ASN A 156 21.68 0.53 -14.71
CA ASN A 156 20.92 1.52 -15.44
C ASN A 156 21.83 2.21 -16.47
N ASN A 157 21.25 2.56 -17.60
CA ASN A 157 21.89 3.42 -18.58
C ASN A 157 22.23 4.74 -17.86
N GLU A 158 23.51 4.98 -17.52
CA GLU A 158 23.96 6.08 -16.66
C GLU A 158 23.53 7.47 -17.16
N ASP A 159 23.14 7.56 -18.44
CA ASP A 159 22.73 8.79 -19.10
C ASP A 159 21.24 9.12 -18.97
N LYS A 160 20.43 8.22 -18.41
CA LYS A 160 18.97 8.42 -18.29
C LYS A 160 18.53 8.57 -16.85
N ILE A 161 17.50 9.39 -16.64
CA ILE A 161 16.73 9.44 -15.40
C ILE A 161 15.49 8.56 -15.56
N ILE A 162 15.33 7.59 -14.68
CA ILE A 162 14.23 6.62 -14.72
C ILE A 162 13.23 6.91 -13.59
N PHE A 163 12.04 7.33 -13.99
CA PHE A 163 10.91 7.49 -13.08
C PHE A 163 10.11 6.19 -13.00
N GLY A 164 9.64 5.84 -11.81
CA GLY A 164 8.72 4.73 -11.56
C GLY A 164 7.33 5.22 -11.17
N LEU A 165 6.30 4.59 -11.72
CA LEU A 165 4.90 4.81 -11.36
C LEU A 165 4.27 3.46 -11.05
N ALA A 166 3.68 3.28 -9.86
CA ALA A 166 3.18 1.99 -9.41
C ALA A 166 1.79 2.06 -8.77
N GLY A 167 1.07 0.94 -8.82
CA GLY A 167 -0.27 0.79 -8.25
C GLY A 167 -1.32 0.49 -9.30
N LYS A 168 -2.56 0.21 -8.87
CA LYS A 168 -3.65 -0.08 -9.82
C LYS A 168 -4.03 1.15 -10.65
N LEU A 169 -4.32 0.96 -11.92
CA LEU A 169 -4.88 2.01 -12.79
C LEU A 169 -6.33 2.28 -12.35
N GLU A 170 -6.50 3.21 -11.43
CA GLU A 170 -7.79 3.65 -10.90
C GLU A 170 -7.77 5.16 -10.66
N LYS A 171 -8.94 5.80 -10.59
CA LYS A 171 -9.09 7.27 -10.47
C LYS A 171 -8.38 7.81 -9.23
N ARG A 172 -8.51 7.14 -8.09
CA ARG A 172 -7.89 7.51 -6.82
C ARG A 172 -6.37 7.67 -6.91
N LYS A 173 -5.69 6.80 -7.68
CA LYS A 173 -4.23 6.86 -7.88
C LYS A 173 -3.78 8.05 -8.74
N GLN A 174 -4.70 8.72 -9.42
CA GLN A 174 -4.42 9.84 -10.34
C GLN A 174 -3.33 9.58 -11.39
N HIS A 175 -3.12 8.32 -11.75
CA HIS A 175 -2.13 7.95 -12.78
C HIS A 175 -2.37 8.67 -14.11
N HIS A 176 -3.65 8.92 -14.46
CA HIS A 176 -4.02 9.68 -15.66
C HIS A 176 -3.43 11.09 -15.65
N LYS A 177 -3.47 11.77 -14.50
CA LYS A 177 -2.95 13.13 -14.34
C LYS A 177 -1.42 13.13 -14.39
N VAL A 178 -0.78 12.17 -13.69
CA VAL A 178 0.68 11.97 -13.74
C VAL A 178 1.16 11.69 -15.16
N LEU A 179 0.56 10.73 -15.86
CA LEU A 179 0.92 10.38 -17.24
C LEU A 179 0.81 11.57 -18.18
N SER A 180 -0.30 12.32 -18.10
CA SER A 180 -0.52 13.50 -18.96
C SER A 180 0.52 14.60 -18.69
N ALA A 181 0.75 14.97 -17.43
CA ALA A 181 1.72 16.00 -17.07
C ALA A 181 3.16 15.58 -17.42
N TRP A 182 3.54 14.33 -17.09
CA TRP A 182 4.86 13.79 -17.35
C TRP A 182 5.14 13.70 -18.87
N ALA A 183 4.18 13.18 -19.66
CA ALA A 183 4.31 13.06 -21.11
C ALA A 183 4.44 14.43 -21.79
N LYS A 184 3.73 15.46 -21.30
CA LYS A 184 3.83 16.83 -21.80
C LYS A 184 5.24 17.41 -21.61
N LYS A 185 5.89 17.13 -20.49
CA LYS A 185 7.22 17.67 -20.14
C LYS A 185 8.37 16.83 -20.72
N TYR A 186 8.31 15.52 -20.54
CA TYR A 186 9.42 14.61 -20.77
C TYR A 186 9.20 13.65 -21.96
N GLY A 187 8.00 13.64 -22.54
CA GLY A 187 7.62 12.72 -23.61
C GLY A 187 8.54 12.82 -24.81
N ASN A 188 8.98 11.66 -25.32
CA ASN A 188 9.92 11.51 -26.42
C ASN A 188 11.29 12.17 -26.20
N ASN A 189 11.67 12.48 -24.96
CA ASN A 189 13.01 12.93 -24.62
C ASN A 189 13.87 11.72 -24.20
N PRO A 190 14.96 11.39 -24.94
CA PRO A 190 15.77 10.20 -24.68
C PRO A 190 16.51 10.20 -23.34
N LYS A 191 16.61 11.34 -22.67
CA LYS A 191 17.23 11.47 -21.35
C LYS A 191 16.33 10.96 -20.19
N TYR A 192 15.07 10.70 -20.47
CA TYR A 192 14.10 10.30 -19.45
C TYR A 192 13.37 9.02 -19.84
N MET A 193 12.97 8.26 -18.83
CA MET A 193 12.13 7.06 -18.97
C MET A 193 11.09 7.07 -17.86
N LEU A 194 9.88 6.64 -18.17
CA LEU A 194 8.83 6.38 -17.17
C LEU A 194 8.44 4.90 -17.25
N ASN A 195 8.72 4.16 -16.19
CA ASN A 195 8.30 2.77 -16.04
C ASN A 195 6.98 2.73 -15.25
N CYS A 196 5.93 2.24 -15.87
CA CYS A 196 4.57 2.19 -15.34
C CYS A 196 4.18 0.76 -14.96
N ALA A 197 4.20 0.42 -13.66
CA ALA A 197 3.68 -0.82 -13.10
C ALA A 197 2.26 -0.57 -12.58
N ILE A 198 1.32 -0.27 -13.48
CA ILE A 198 -0.02 0.25 -13.15
C ILE A 198 -1.17 -0.66 -13.60
N ARG A 199 -0.91 -1.95 -13.79
CA ARG A 199 -1.94 -2.91 -14.19
C ARG A 199 -3.08 -2.97 -13.18
N ASN A 200 -4.29 -3.06 -13.68
CA ASN A 200 -5.49 -3.23 -12.85
C ASN A 200 -6.15 -4.58 -13.14
N PRO A 201 -6.11 -5.55 -12.21
CA PRO A 201 -6.65 -6.90 -12.43
C PRO A 201 -8.17 -6.94 -12.61
N PHE A 202 -8.86 -5.84 -12.36
CA PHE A 202 -10.32 -5.71 -12.56
C PHE A 202 -10.70 -5.15 -13.95
N LEU A 203 -9.70 -4.78 -14.76
CA LEU A 203 -9.91 -4.31 -16.13
C LEU A 203 -9.41 -5.36 -17.13
N THR A 204 -10.09 -5.46 -18.27
CA THR A 204 -9.55 -6.22 -19.39
C THR A 204 -8.35 -5.49 -20.01
N PRO A 205 -7.44 -6.20 -20.71
CA PRO A 205 -6.33 -5.54 -21.43
C PRO A 205 -6.79 -4.45 -22.40
N GLU A 206 -7.94 -4.63 -23.03
CA GLU A 206 -8.53 -3.64 -23.96
C GLU A 206 -9.01 -2.39 -23.19
N GLN A 207 -9.68 -2.56 -22.05
CA GLN A 207 -10.10 -1.45 -21.19
C GLN A 207 -8.92 -0.65 -20.68
N GLU A 208 -7.83 -1.31 -20.23
CA GLU A 208 -6.60 -0.63 -19.83
C GLU A 208 -5.97 0.14 -20.98
N ALA A 209 -5.83 -0.50 -22.15
CA ALA A 209 -5.27 0.15 -23.35
C ALA A 209 -6.07 1.38 -23.77
N ASN A 210 -7.39 1.29 -23.75
CA ASN A 210 -8.28 2.40 -24.08
C ASN A 210 -8.14 3.55 -23.06
N ALA A 211 -8.06 3.24 -21.78
CA ALA A 211 -7.86 4.23 -20.72
C ALA A 211 -6.51 4.96 -20.89
N ILE A 212 -5.42 4.22 -21.14
CA ILE A 212 -4.09 4.77 -21.36
C ILE A 212 -4.07 5.62 -22.64
N ASN A 213 -4.62 5.11 -23.74
CA ASN A 213 -4.70 5.84 -25.02
C ASN A 213 -5.48 7.15 -24.89
N GLY A 214 -6.58 7.15 -24.15
CA GLY A 214 -7.37 8.35 -23.85
C GLY A 214 -6.52 9.41 -23.11
N VAL A 215 -5.79 9.00 -22.09
CA VAL A 215 -4.92 9.89 -21.30
C VAL A 215 -3.79 10.48 -22.14
N LEU A 216 -3.18 9.68 -23.02
CA LEU A 216 -2.06 10.10 -23.86
C LEU A 216 -2.52 10.76 -25.19
N GLY A 217 -3.84 10.94 -25.38
CA GLY A 217 -4.42 11.55 -26.58
C GLY A 217 -4.09 10.78 -27.87
N GLY A 218 -4.01 9.45 -27.79
CA GLY A 218 -3.65 8.57 -28.91
C GLY A 218 -2.19 8.67 -29.37
N ARG A 219 -1.31 9.37 -28.63
CA ARG A 219 0.11 9.54 -28.98
C ARG A 219 0.95 8.42 -28.40
N ALA A 220 1.90 7.93 -29.19
CA ALA A 220 2.93 7.01 -28.74
C ALA A 220 4.16 7.77 -28.22
N TYR A 221 4.68 7.30 -27.07
CA TYR A 221 5.90 7.83 -26.46
C TYR A 221 6.89 6.68 -26.28
N PHE A 222 8.07 6.76 -26.92
CA PHE A 222 9.07 5.69 -26.86
C PHE A 222 9.73 5.56 -25.47
N ASN A 223 9.53 6.53 -24.59
CA ASN A 223 10.12 6.60 -23.26
C ASN A 223 9.08 6.43 -22.12
N ILE A 224 7.89 5.91 -22.43
CA ILE A 224 6.90 5.47 -21.44
C ILE A 224 6.69 3.97 -21.61
N ASN A 225 7.09 3.19 -20.60
CA ASN A 225 6.98 1.73 -20.60
C ASN A 225 5.82 1.29 -19.71
N PHE A 226 4.85 0.61 -20.27
CA PHE A 226 3.79 -0.07 -19.53
C PHE A 226 4.19 -1.51 -19.27
N LEU A 227 4.52 -1.82 -18.02
CA LEU A 227 5.02 -3.11 -17.61
C LEU A 227 3.88 -4.11 -17.38
N ASN A 228 4.14 -5.37 -17.65
CA ASN A 228 3.21 -6.44 -17.30
C ASN A 228 3.09 -6.62 -15.79
N PHE A 229 2.03 -7.29 -15.35
CA PHE A 229 1.88 -7.70 -13.96
C PHE A 229 3.08 -8.53 -13.50
N MET A 230 3.60 -8.23 -12.34
CA MET A 230 4.72 -8.92 -11.70
C MET A 230 4.17 -9.86 -10.62
N PRO A 231 4.14 -11.17 -10.85
CA PRO A 231 3.46 -12.11 -9.95
C PRO A 231 4.20 -12.34 -8.64
N THR A 232 5.51 -12.04 -8.58
CA THR A 232 6.33 -12.27 -7.39
C THR A 232 6.92 -10.97 -6.84
N ASN A 233 7.13 -10.91 -5.52
CA ASN A 233 7.81 -9.81 -4.86
C ASN A 233 9.25 -9.64 -5.38
N HIS A 234 9.88 -10.73 -5.84
CA HIS A 234 11.22 -10.67 -6.44
C HIS A 234 11.24 -9.84 -7.72
N LEU A 235 10.32 -10.12 -8.66
CA LEU A 235 10.18 -9.32 -9.88
C LEU A 235 9.78 -7.87 -9.58
N TYR A 236 8.92 -7.69 -8.58
CA TYR A 236 8.53 -6.36 -8.16
C TYR A 236 9.70 -5.60 -7.50
N ASN A 237 10.56 -6.29 -6.74
CA ASN A 237 11.81 -5.71 -6.24
C ASN A 237 12.76 -5.28 -7.37
N ASP A 238 12.83 -6.04 -8.47
CA ASP A 238 13.62 -5.65 -9.65
C ASP A 238 13.07 -4.37 -10.29
N PHE A 239 11.75 -4.25 -10.40
CA PHE A 239 11.11 -3.01 -10.86
C PHE A 239 11.46 -1.83 -9.93
N LEU A 240 11.31 -1.98 -8.60
CA LEU A 240 11.61 -0.89 -7.66
C LEU A 240 13.09 -0.46 -7.77
N ASN A 241 14.01 -1.42 -7.90
CA ASN A 241 15.43 -1.14 -8.06
C ASN A 241 15.80 -0.53 -9.41
N SER A 242 15.02 -0.78 -10.47
CA SER A 242 15.27 -0.24 -11.81
C SER A 242 14.94 1.25 -11.95
N ASN A 243 14.28 1.86 -10.97
CA ASN A 243 13.93 3.26 -11.00
C ASN A 243 14.89 4.11 -10.15
N ASP A 244 15.08 5.36 -10.54
CA ASP A 244 15.85 6.35 -9.80
C ASP A 244 14.93 7.17 -8.87
N ILE A 245 13.74 7.51 -9.37
CA ILE A 245 12.77 8.36 -8.70
C ILE A 245 11.39 7.69 -8.78
N ILE A 246 10.74 7.44 -7.64
CA ILE A 246 9.36 6.96 -7.59
C ILE A 246 8.39 8.13 -7.53
N ILE A 247 7.28 8.03 -8.25
CA ILE A 247 6.20 9.01 -8.25
C ILE A 247 5.02 8.46 -7.45
N GLY A 248 4.62 9.19 -6.40
CA GLY A 248 3.48 8.86 -5.54
C GLY A 248 2.53 10.05 -5.40
N MET A 249 1.74 10.28 -6.44
CA MET A 249 0.74 11.37 -6.50
C MET A 249 -0.68 10.87 -6.29
N SER A 250 -0.83 9.75 -5.56
CA SER A 250 -2.14 9.21 -5.20
C SER A 250 -2.95 10.20 -4.36
N ALA A 251 -4.22 10.35 -4.66
CA ALA A 251 -5.12 11.29 -4.00
C ALA A 251 -5.63 10.80 -2.63
N GLY A 252 -5.45 9.52 -2.32
CA GLY A 252 -5.81 8.90 -1.04
C GLY A 252 -5.16 7.54 -0.90
N GLU A 253 -4.55 7.26 0.26
CA GLU A 253 -3.86 6.00 0.57
C GLU A 253 -4.05 5.62 2.03
N GLY A 254 -4.17 4.31 2.28
CA GLY A 254 -4.06 3.78 3.63
C GLY A 254 -2.61 3.71 4.13
N TRP A 255 -1.62 3.50 3.21
CA TRP A 255 -0.18 3.51 3.52
C TRP A 255 0.67 3.99 2.34
N GLY A 256 0.47 3.45 1.12
CA GLY A 256 1.32 3.71 -0.04
C GLY A 256 2.53 2.78 -0.08
N LEU A 257 2.29 1.47 -0.13
CA LEU A 257 3.36 0.45 -0.10
C LEU A 257 4.42 0.64 -1.20
N PRO A 258 4.08 0.91 -2.47
CA PRO A 258 5.07 1.06 -3.55
C PRO A 258 6.09 2.16 -3.28
N GLU A 259 5.61 3.32 -2.88
CA GLU A 259 6.42 4.52 -2.65
C GLU A 259 7.25 4.36 -1.38
N PHE A 260 6.64 3.82 -0.32
CA PHE A 260 7.32 3.50 0.93
C PHE A 260 8.46 2.48 0.72
N GLN A 261 8.21 1.39 0.00
CA GLN A 261 9.21 0.38 -0.33
C GLN A 261 10.36 0.97 -1.16
N SER A 262 10.05 1.82 -2.14
CA SER A 262 11.07 2.50 -2.96
C SER A 262 11.98 3.38 -2.13
N LEU A 263 11.42 4.18 -1.20
CA LEU A 263 12.21 5.00 -0.28
C LEU A 263 13.10 4.13 0.62
N CYS A 264 12.57 3.04 1.18
CA CYS A 264 13.36 2.10 1.99
C CYS A 264 14.52 1.47 1.21
N LEU A 265 14.43 1.39 -0.12
CA LEU A 265 15.50 0.95 -1.02
C LEU A 265 16.46 2.09 -1.42
N GLY A 266 16.27 3.29 -0.86
CA GLY A 266 17.14 4.45 -1.15
C GLY A 266 16.81 5.15 -2.45
N LYS A 267 15.64 4.95 -3.03
CA LYS A 267 15.20 5.68 -4.22
C LYS A 267 14.70 7.07 -3.84
N HIS A 268 14.89 8.04 -4.72
CA HIS A 268 14.28 9.36 -4.55
C HIS A 268 12.77 9.29 -4.81
N ALA A 269 12.01 10.26 -4.30
CA ALA A 269 10.57 10.25 -4.45
C ALA A 269 9.99 11.66 -4.67
N VAL A 270 8.94 11.73 -5.49
CA VAL A 270 8.02 12.86 -5.59
C VAL A 270 6.68 12.40 -5.05
N LEU A 271 6.21 12.99 -3.96
CA LEU A 271 5.04 12.52 -3.23
C LEU A 271 4.06 13.66 -2.96
N LEU A 272 2.77 13.34 -3.01
CA LEU A 272 1.74 14.26 -2.53
C LEU A 272 1.84 14.42 -1.01
N ASN A 273 1.93 15.65 -0.51
CA ASN A 273 2.00 15.97 0.92
C ASN A 273 0.62 15.84 1.59
N ALA A 274 0.06 14.65 1.59
CA ALA A 274 -1.30 14.39 2.08
C ALA A 274 -1.46 12.99 2.67
N HIS A 275 -2.60 12.75 3.31
CA HIS A 275 -3.07 11.46 3.85
C HIS A 275 -1.97 10.63 4.54
N SER A 276 -1.94 9.31 4.32
CA SER A 276 -1.00 8.38 4.96
C SER A 276 0.47 8.60 4.58
N TYR A 277 0.77 9.28 3.48
CA TYR A 277 2.16 9.60 3.14
C TYR A 277 2.83 10.44 4.24
N LYS A 278 2.08 11.31 4.94
CA LYS A 278 2.61 12.10 6.07
C LYS A 278 3.12 11.26 7.24
N GLU A 279 2.82 9.98 7.28
CA GLU A 279 3.29 9.07 8.32
C GLU A 279 4.81 8.83 8.22
N TRP A 280 5.34 8.79 6.99
CA TRP A 280 6.72 8.41 6.73
C TRP A 280 7.46 9.34 5.75
N ALA A 281 6.74 10.12 4.94
CA ALA A 281 7.35 11.07 4.02
C ALA A 281 7.55 12.44 4.67
N ASN A 282 8.70 13.04 4.43
CA ASN A 282 9.06 14.38 4.86
C ASN A 282 10.03 15.03 3.86
N LYS A 283 10.36 16.31 4.07
CA LYS A 283 11.24 17.08 3.18
C LYS A 283 12.67 16.53 3.05
N ASP A 284 13.12 15.73 4.01
CA ASP A 284 14.48 15.19 4.00
C ASP A 284 14.58 13.93 3.12
N ASN A 285 13.51 13.11 3.09
CA ASN A 285 13.47 11.86 2.33
C ASN A 285 12.67 11.95 1.01
N SER A 286 11.91 13.02 0.76
CA SER A 286 11.04 13.16 -0.41
C SER A 286 10.97 14.59 -0.90
N VAL A 287 10.61 14.78 -2.17
CA VAL A 287 10.14 16.06 -2.68
C VAL A 287 8.62 16.05 -2.58
N LEU A 288 8.07 16.98 -1.79
CA LEU A 288 6.66 16.99 -1.46
C LEU A 288 5.91 18.02 -2.32
N VAL A 289 4.84 17.60 -2.97
CA VAL A 289 3.87 18.46 -3.68
C VAL A 289 2.69 18.72 -2.75
N ASN A 290 2.36 19.98 -2.54
CA ASN A 290 1.23 20.30 -1.67
C ASN A 290 -0.11 20.12 -2.39
N PRO A 291 -1.15 19.63 -1.70
CA PRO A 291 -2.49 19.61 -2.28
C PRO A 291 -3.04 21.03 -2.45
N ILE A 292 -3.74 21.27 -3.56
CA ILE A 292 -4.43 22.55 -3.84
C ILE A 292 -5.90 22.55 -3.38
N GLY A 293 -6.40 21.40 -2.95
CA GLY A 293 -7.78 21.23 -2.51
C GLY A 293 -8.19 19.77 -2.49
N LYS A 294 -9.50 19.56 -2.52
CA LYS A 294 -10.11 18.23 -2.59
C LYS A 294 -11.18 18.18 -3.65
N ILE A 295 -11.37 16.99 -4.26
CA ILE A 295 -12.39 16.70 -5.26
C ILE A 295 -13.16 15.43 -4.86
N PRO A 296 -14.44 15.28 -5.25
CA PRO A 296 -15.23 14.08 -4.95
C PRO A 296 -14.55 12.81 -5.45
N CYS A 297 -14.55 11.76 -4.61
CA CYS A 297 -13.86 10.51 -4.89
C CYS A 297 -14.54 9.63 -5.96
N TYR A 298 -15.76 9.92 -6.35
CA TYR A 298 -16.60 9.04 -7.14
C TYR A 298 -16.01 8.70 -8.51
N ASP A 299 -15.89 7.41 -8.79
CA ASP A 299 -15.35 6.87 -10.04
C ASP A 299 -16.34 5.97 -10.79
N GLY A 300 -17.51 5.69 -10.17
CA GLY A 300 -18.56 4.83 -10.75
C GLY A 300 -18.22 3.33 -10.76
N VAL A 301 -17.12 2.92 -10.13
CA VAL A 301 -16.66 1.52 -10.06
C VAL A 301 -16.51 1.08 -8.61
N PHE A 302 -15.52 1.65 -7.90
CA PHE A 302 -15.25 1.34 -6.50
C PHE A 302 -15.84 2.36 -5.53
N PHE A 303 -16.02 3.59 -6.01
CA PHE A 303 -16.50 4.73 -5.24
C PHE A 303 -17.75 5.29 -5.93
N ASN A 304 -18.93 4.87 -5.45
CA ASN A 304 -20.22 5.29 -5.99
C ASN A 304 -20.89 6.28 -5.04
N GLU A 305 -21.34 7.43 -5.56
CA GLU A 305 -22.02 8.46 -4.78
C GLU A 305 -23.26 7.87 -4.10
N GLY A 306 -23.40 8.18 -2.78
CA GLY A 306 -24.55 7.74 -1.98
C GLY A 306 -24.53 6.26 -1.58
N SER A 307 -23.44 5.52 -1.82
CA SER A 307 -23.30 4.16 -1.31
C SER A 307 -23.03 4.14 0.20
N ASP A 308 -23.28 2.99 0.84
CA ASP A 308 -23.06 2.78 2.27
C ASP A 308 -21.58 2.79 2.67
N PHE A 309 -20.65 2.80 1.72
CA PHE A 309 -19.22 2.72 1.92
C PHE A 309 -18.47 3.66 0.99
N ASN A 310 -17.24 4.00 1.37
CA ASN A 310 -16.29 4.72 0.52
C ASN A 310 -16.83 6.07 0.03
N GLN A 311 -17.23 6.93 0.96
CA GLN A 311 -17.64 8.30 0.68
C GLN A 311 -16.57 9.30 1.09
N GLY A 312 -16.51 10.43 0.39
CA GLY A 312 -15.58 11.51 0.72
C GLY A 312 -14.89 12.13 -0.48
N ASP A 313 -13.77 12.76 -0.19
CA ASP A 313 -13.02 13.51 -1.18
C ASP A 313 -11.59 12.98 -1.32
N TYR A 314 -11.03 13.16 -2.51
CA TYR A 314 -9.62 12.98 -2.83
C TYR A 314 -8.87 14.30 -2.75
N PHE A 315 -7.61 14.26 -2.35
CA PHE A 315 -6.73 15.40 -2.52
C PHE A 315 -6.42 15.65 -3.99
N ASP A 316 -6.43 16.91 -4.40
CA ASP A 316 -6.02 17.35 -5.73
C ASP A 316 -4.71 18.13 -5.67
N TRP A 317 -3.98 18.21 -6.79
CA TRP A 317 -2.66 18.82 -6.89
C TRP A 317 -2.45 19.52 -8.23
N ASP A 318 -1.50 20.45 -8.28
CA ASP A 318 -1.17 21.24 -9.46
C ASP A 318 -0.13 20.53 -10.34
N ASN A 319 -0.34 20.56 -11.68
CA ASN A 319 0.54 19.90 -12.64
C ASN A 319 1.92 20.56 -12.73
N ASP A 320 2.01 21.88 -12.63
CA ASP A 320 3.27 22.60 -12.77
C ASP A 320 4.09 22.44 -11.48
N GLU A 321 3.45 22.41 -10.30
CA GLU A 321 4.10 22.08 -9.04
C GLU A 321 4.64 20.65 -9.05
N PHE A 322 3.86 19.68 -9.55
CA PHE A 322 4.33 18.30 -9.73
C PHE A 322 5.55 18.21 -10.63
N ILE A 323 5.56 18.89 -11.79
CA ILE A 323 6.69 18.89 -12.71
C ILE A 323 7.92 19.55 -12.07
N SER A 324 7.73 20.68 -11.37
CA SER A 324 8.82 21.33 -10.63
C SER A 324 9.40 20.40 -9.55
N ALA A 325 8.55 19.63 -8.87
CA ALA A 325 9.00 18.63 -7.90
C ALA A 325 9.80 17.49 -8.56
N CYS A 326 9.44 17.07 -9.78
CA CYS A 326 10.21 16.10 -10.55
C CYS A 326 11.62 16.63 -10.88
N GLU A 327 11.74 17.90 -11.26
CA GLU A 327 13.03 18.55 -11.53
C GLU A 327 13.90 18.62 -10.26
N VAL A 328 13.33 18.98 -9.12
CA VAL A 328 14.03 18.97 -7.83
C VAL A 328 14.47 17.55 -7.42
N ALA A 329 13.63 16.54 -7.65
CA ALA A 329 13.98 15.15 -7.37
C ALA A 329 15.14 14.66 -8.27
N GLU A 330 15.15 15.07 -9.54
CA GLU A 330 16.27 14.82 -10.45
C GLU A 330 17.56 15.46 -9.96
N GLU A 331 17.52 16.71 -9.50
CA GLU A 331 18.70 17.40 -8.95
C GLU A 331 19.24 16.67 -7.70
N ARG A 332 18.36 16.23 -6.81
CA ARG A 332 18.74 15.43 -5.63
C ARG A 332 19.43 14.13 -6.06
N PHE A 333 18.82 13.40 -7.01
CA PHE A 333 19.38 12.16 -7.53
C PHE A 333 20.73 12.37 -8.22
N ARG A 334 20.91 13.43 -9.02
CA ARG A 334 22.20 13.74 -9.64
C ARG A 334 23.28 14.07 -8.63
N LYS A 335 22.92 14.73 -7.55
CA LYS A 335 23.84 15.07 -6.44
C LYS A 335 24.21 13.83 -5.61
N ASN A 336 23.27 12.99 -5.30
CA ASN A 336 23.45 11.74 -4.59
C ASN A 336 22.49 10.69 -5.14
N LYS A 337 23.04 9.62 -5.73
CA LYS A 337 22.25 8.52 -6.29
C LYS A 337 21.41 7.78 -5.25
N ASN A 338 21.81 7.86 -3.99
CA ASN A 338 21.17 7.17 -2.89
C ASN A 338 20.46 8.15 -1.96
N ASN A 339 19.21 7.87 -1.66
CA ASN A 339 18.39 8.60 -0.69
C ASN A 339 18.56 7.99 0.70
N GLU A 340 19.62 8.37 1.41
CA GLU A 340 19.96 7.84 2.73
C GLU A 340 18.86 8.07 3.77
N ALA A 341 18.19 9.23 3.72
CA ALA A 341 17.06 9.53 4.61
C ALA A 341 15.86 8.61 4.36
N GLY A 342 15.62 8.22 3.10
CA GLY A 342 14.63 7.22 2.74
C GLY A 342 14.97 5.84 3.29
N GLU A 343 16.22 5.41 3.18
CA GLU A 343 16.67 4.11 3.70
C GLU A 343 16.44 3.94 5.21
N GLN A 344 16.55 5.02 5.99
CA GLN A 344 16.34 4.93 7.43
C GLN A 344 14.93 4.48 7.78
N LEU A 345 13.94 4.69 6.89
CA LEU A 345 12.57 4.24 7.09
C LEU A 345 12.49 2.72 7.30
N SER A 346 13.33 1.94 6.62
CA SER A 346 13.39 0.48 6.77
C SER A 346 13.77 0.01 8.18
N LYS A 347 14.47 0.84 8.96
CA LYS A 347 14.86 0.58 10.36
C LYS A 347 13.82 1.11 11.35
N ILE A 348 13.11 2.17 10.98
CA ILE A 348 12.08 2.79 11.81
C ILE A 348 10.81 1.94 11.76
N PHE A 349 10.35 1.60 10.55
CA PHE A 349 9.14 0.86 10.27
C PHE A 349 9.47 -0.59 9.92
N THR A 350 9.34 -1.50 10.87
CA THR A 350 9.61 -2.93 10.68
C THR A 350 8.37 -3.77 10.99
N TRP A 351 8.18 -4.88 10.29
CA TRP A 351 7.06 -5.79 10.57
C TRP A 351 7.13 -6.39 11.97
N SER A 352 8.31 -6.51 12.57
CA SER A 352 8.45 -6.89 13.98
C SER A 352 7.75 -5.89 14.89
N LYS A 353 8.02 -4.58 14.74
CA LYS A 353 7.38 -3.53 15.53
C LYS A 353 5.86 -3.47 15.28
N THR A 354 5.43 -3.61 14.02
CA THR A 354 4.01 -3.68 13.66
C THR A 354 3.34 -4.83 14.39
N THR A 355 3.92 -6.03 14.34
CA THR A 355 3.35 -7.22 14.98
C THR A 355 3.36 -7.12 16.50
N ASP A 356 4.43 -6.58 17.11
CA ASP A 356 4.49 -6.33 18.55
C ASP A 356 3.37 -5.37 18.99
N LYS A 357 3.15 -4.29 18.24
CA LYS A 357 2.08 -3.33 18.51
C LYS A 357 0.69 -3.94 18.36
N LEU A 358 0.47 -4.77 17.33
CA LEU A 358 -0.79 -5.52 17.18
C LEU A 358 -1.05 -6.44 18.38
N LEU A 359 -0.03 -7.19 18.81
CA LEU A 359 -0.15 -8.07 19.99
C LEU A 359 -0.41 -7.29 21.28
N GLU A 360 0.21 -6.13 21.47
CA GLU A 360 -0.05 -5.22 22.58
C GLU A 360 -1.53 -4.76 22.58
N ILE A 361 -2.05 -4.31 21.43
CA ILE A 361 -3.45 -3.85 21.29
C ILE A 361 -4.44 -4.96 21.61
N LEU A 362 -4.13 -6.20 21.22
CA LEU A 362 -4.99 -7.37 21.47
C LEU A 362 -5.04 -7.78 22.95
N THR A 363 -4.11 -7.31 23.79
CA THR A 363 -4.05 -7.62 25.24
C THR A 363 -4.65 -6.54 26.12
N ASN A 364 -4.85 -5.33 25.60
CA ASN A 364 -5.41 -4.17 26.28
C ASN A 364 -6.89 -3.94 25.89
#